data_cc2f33c1f601a4ce386c418f03a8f54d
#
_entry.id   cc2f33c1f601a4ce386c418f03a8f54d
#
_cell.length_a   1.000
_cell.length_b   1.000
_cell.length_c   1.000
_cell.angle_alpha   90.00
_cell.angle_beta   90.00
_cell.angle_gamma   90.00
#
_symmetry.space_group_name_H-M   'P 1'
#
loop_
_entity.id
_entity.type
_entity.pdbx_description
1 polymer ?
#
loop_
_entity_poly.entity_id
_entity_poly.type
_entity_poly.pdbx_seq_one_letter_code
_entity_poly.pdbx_strand_id
1 'polypeptide(L)'
;MKRVLTVLMALCCLAVATQTTAQTNKPLKFHGKPDYLLEVQGEHLFRAVDEGLDAFPPVPGADLKRQLALYNLDALLHDYRYDNSPALRAFIEKRLTKLLADLNKPHKKGLKIYKIYNEAMIARTKSVNIAFDISRCRCRGYKGPLLPNELIKQIVEKCDVLFLSHNHGDHVDPDIVQQFIKAGKPVVATPEILADMAGVTHLRNDDVAETYTVQLKNGKKLSVTIHPGHQGKLQNNIYAVATPEKYVVCHTGDQHHRGDVKWYADIKKASPRVDALIVNCWTNSLGKLLAGIDPRYVITGHENEMGHPIDHREAFWLTFTKFEPHDYNYVVMAWGEWFTIK
;
A
#
# COMPACT_ATOMS: atom_id res chain seq x y z
N MET A 1 0.95 -59.05 50.15
CA MET A 1 1.89 -58.95 48.99
C MET A 1 1.33 -57.93 47.99
N LYS A 2 1.84 -56.73 48.08
CA LYS A 2 1.42 -55.63 47.17
C LYS A 2 2.50 -55.42 46.10
N ARG A 3 2.18 -55.65 44.85
CA ARG A 3 3.09 -55.36 43.74
C ARG A 3 2.93 -53.87 43.38
N VAL A 4 4.00 -53.14 43.54
CA VAL A 4 4.13 -51.75 43.09
C VAL A 4 4.51 -51.78 41.63
N LEU A 5 3.62 -51.23 40.79
CA LEU A 5 3.86 -51.05 39.36
C LEU A 5 4.52 -49.70 39.16
N THR A 6 5.82 -49.71 38.84
CA THR A 6 6.58 -48.48 38.49
C THR A 6 6.35 -48.20 37.02
N VAL A 7 5.60 -47.12 36.74
CA VAL A 7 5.45 -46.60 35.38
C VAL A 7 6.63 -45.69 35.07
N LEU A 8 7.52 -46.15 34.18
CA LEU A 8 8.57 -45.32 33.59
C LEU A 8 7.90 -44.41 32.55
N MET A 9 7.77 -43.11 32.85
CA MET A 9 7.47 -42.09 31.87
C MET A 9 8.77 -41.81 31.09
N ALA A 10 8.84 -42.31 29.86
CA ALA A 10 9.86 -41.90 28.92
C ALA A 10 9.47 -40.49 28.39
N LEU A 11 10.13 -39.45 28.87
CA LEU A 11 10.11 -38.13 28.27
C LEU A 11 10.83 -38.19 26.91
N CYS A 12 10.10 -38.31 25.81
CA CYS A 12 10.63 -38.01 24.50
C CYS A 12 10.79 -36.47 24.39
N CYS A 13 11.98 -35.98 24.71
CA CYS A 13 12.42 -34.66 24.26
C CYS A 13 12.57 -34.71 22.76
N LEU A 14 11.54 -34.27 22.04
CA LEU A 14 11.68 -33.86 20.64
C LEU A 14 12.55 -32.58 20.63
N ALA A 15 13.85 -32.80 20.48
CA ALA A 15 14.77 -31.77 20.07
C ALA A 15 14.37 -31.37 18.63
N VAL A 16 13.57 -30.29 18.49
CA VAL A 16 13.46 -29.59 17.24
C VAL A 16 14.85 -29.00 16.99
N ALA A 17 15.66 -29.72 16.23
CA ALA A 17 16.86 -29.16 15.66
C ALA A 17 16.45 -28.05 14.71
N THR A 18 16.39 -26.82 15.22
CA THR A 18 16.54 -25.66 14.37
C THR A 18 17.88 -25.80 13.69
N GLN A 19 17.86 -26.21 12.43
CA GLN A 19 19.01 -26.05 11.55
C GLN A 19 19.26 -24.54 11.44
N THR A 20 19.94 -23.97 12.42
CA THR A 20 20.77 -22.80 12.18
C THR A 20 21.80 -23.28 11.17
N THR A 21 21.58 -22.98 9.90
CA THR A 21 22.63 -23.02 8.90
C THR A 21 23.77 -22.22 9.50
N ALA A 22 24.79 -22.92 9.99
CA ALA A 22 26.02 -22.30 10.45
C ALA A 22 26.55 -21.54 9.25
N GLN A 23 26.29 -20.22 9.24
CA GLN A 23 26.88 -19.30 8.31
C GLN A 23 28.38 -19.50 8.47
N THR A 24 29.03 -20.11 7.48
CA THR A 24 30.46 -20.39 7.52
C THR A 24 31.16 -19.07 7.83
N ASN A 25 31.71 -18.94 9.02
CA ASN A 25 32.46 -17.78 9.52
C ASN A 25 33.77 -17.60 8.74
N LYS A 26 33.74 -17.60 7.41
CA LYS A 26 34.86 -17.11 6.61
C LYS A 26 34.84 -15.60 6.71
N PRO A 27 35.93 -14.98 7.18
CA PRO A 27 36.00 -13.52 7.23
C PRO A 27 35.72 -12.94 5.84
N LEU A 28 34.70 -12.11 5.73
CA LEU A 28 34.37 -11.42 4.50
C LEU A 28 35.50 -10.44 4.16
N LYS A 29 36.09 -10.58 2.98
CA LYS A 29 37.17 -9.70 2.51
C LYS A 29 36.57 -8.62 1.61
N PHE A 30 36.36 -7.44 2.15
CA PHE A 30 35.81 -6.29 1.41
C PHE A 30 36.86 -5.41 0.76
N HIS A 31 38.13 -5.55 1.15
CA HIS A 31 39.17 -4.69 0.62
C HIS A 31 39.28 -4.76 -0.92
N GLY A 32 39.19 -3.61 -1.59
CA GLY A 32 39.13 -3.52 -3.05
C GLY A 32 37.84 -3.99 -3.70
N LYS A 33 36.75 -4.20 -2.93
CA LYS A 33 35.43 -4.63 -3.41
C LYS A 33 34.32 -3.76 -2.80
N PRO A 34 34.26 -2.45 -3.12
CA PRO A 34 33.29 -1.54 -2.50
C PRO A 34 31.84 -1.93 -2.78
N ASP A 35 31.52 -2.38 -3.99
CA ASP A 35 30.15 -2.78 -4.34
C ASP A 35 29.67 -3.96 -3.52
N TYR A 36 30.54 -4.95 -3.31
CA TYR A 36 30.20 -6.11 -2.45
C TYR A 36 30.03 -5.72 -0.98
N LEU A 37 30.83 -4.77 -0.48
CA LEU A 37 30.65 -4.21 0.86
C LEU A 37 29.27 -3.55 1.00
N LEU A 38 28.89 -2.71 0.04
CA LEU A 38 27.60 -2.00 0.04
C LEU A 38 26.43 -2.96 -0.07
N GLU A 39 26.53 -4.01 -0.88
CA GLU A 39 25.51 -5.05 -0.99
C GLU A 39 25.26 -5.73 0.36
N VAL A 40 26.31 -6.25 1.02
CA VAL A 40 26.20 -6.91 2.33
C VAL A 40 25.71 -5.94 3.40
N GLN A 41 26.19 -4.69 3.40
CA GLN A 41 25.71 -3.65 4.31
C GLN A 41 24.23 -3.37 4.10
N GLY A 42 23.78 -3.26 2.85
CA GLY A 42 22.38 -3.06 2.49
C GLY A 42 21.50 -4.19 2.99
N GLU A 43 21.91 -5.45 2.78
CA GLU A 43 21.19 -6.63 3.30
C GLU A 43 20.98 -6.56 4.82
N HIS A 44 22.02 -6.18 5.57
CA HIS A 44 21.91 -6.05 7.03
C HIS A 44 20.99 -4.92 7.45
N LEU A 45 21.09 -3.76 6.81
CA LEU A 45 20.30 -2.59 7.14
C LEU A 45 18.82 -2.78 6.79
N PHE A 46 18.48 -3.28 5.59
CA PHE A 46 17.10 -3.58 5.23
C PHE A 46 16.49 -4.68 6.10
N ARG A 47 17.30 -5.65 6.56
CA ARG A 47 16.84 -6.67 7.51
C ARG A 47 16.49 -6.05 8.86
N ALA A 48 17.33 -5.18 9.40
CA ALA A 48 17.07 -4.49 10.67
C ALA A 48 15.81 -3.61 10.58
N VAL A 49 15.60 -2.93 9.44
CA VAL A 49 14.35 -2.19 9.18
C VAL A 49 13.14 -3.13 9.16
N ASP A 50 13.21 -4.25 8.43
CA ASP A 50 12.10 -5.21 8.34
C ASP A 50 11.73 -5.79 9.72
N GLU A 51 12.72 -6.13 10.54
CA GLU A 51 12.54 -6.58 11.92
C GLU A 51 11.90 -5.47 12.80
N GLY A 52 12.33 -4.23 12.64
CA GLY A 52 11.75 -3.07 13.33
C GLY A 52 10.28 -2.83 12.95
N LEU A 53 9.95 -2.91 11.67
CA LEU A 53 8.58 -2.77 11.16
C LEU A 53 7.68 -3.90 11.66
N ASP A 54 8.19 -5.12 11.78
CA ASP A 54 7.43 -6.26 12.31
C ASP A 54 7.21 -6.14 13.83
N ALA A 55 8.22 -5.64 14.56
CA ALA A 55 8.11 -5.43 16.01
C ALA A 55 7.16 -4.27 16.38
N PHE A 56 7.04 -3.27 15.51
CA PHE A 56 6.21 -2.08 15.71
C PHE A 56 5.26 -1.89 14.53
N PRO A 57 4.15 -2.67 14.46
CA PRO A 57 3.19 -2.62 13.35
C PRO A 57 2.46 -1.27 13.27
N PRO A 58 1.75 -0.99 12.16
CA PRO A 58 0.99 0.26 11.97
C PRO A 58 -0.02 0.51 13.10
N VAL A 59 0.05 1.71 13.66
CA VAL A 59 -0.88 2.22 14.68
C VAL A 59 -1.31 3.64 14.34
N PRO A 60 -2.47 4.12 14.81
CA PRO A 60 -2.86 5.51 14.65
C PRO A 60 -1.94 6.46 15.41
N GLY A 61 -1.61 7.60 14.78
CA GLY A 61 -0.78 8.65 15.38
C GLY A 61 0.71 8.33 15.37
N ALA A 62 1.45 9.06 16.21
CA ALA A 62 2.90 8.97 16.31
C ALA A 62 3.30 7.98 17.43
N ASP A 63 3.99 6.91 17.06
CA ASP A 63 4.71 6.02 17.98
C ASP A 63 6.20 6.12 17.70
N LEU A 64 7.00 6.49 18.70
CA LEU A 64 8.43 6.76 18.53
C LEU A 64 9.21 5.57 17.96
N LYS A 65 8.93 4.35 18.41
CA LYS A 65 9.66 3.16 17.96
C LYS A 65 9.32 2.84 16.51
N ARG A 66 8.05 2.99 16.14
CA ARG A 66 7.63 2.86 14.77
C ARG A 66 8.23 3.96 13.87
N GLN A 67 8.19 5.22 14.33
CA GLN A 67 8.84 6.32 13.61
C GLN A 67 10.32 6.04 13.34
N LEU A 68 11.06 5.54 14.33
CA LEU A 68 12.48 5.19 14.15
C LEU A 68 12.68 4.10 13.09
N ALA A 69 11.82 3.08 13.03
CA ALA A 69 11.90 2.07 11.99
C ALA A 69 11.66 2.66 10.59
N LEU A 70 10.65 3.55 10.45
CA LEU A 70 10.35 4.23 9.20
C LEU A 70 11.44 5.24 8.79
N TYR A 71 12.03 5.98 9.75
CA TYR A 71 13.12 6.92 9.48
C TYR A 71 14.42 6.22 9.07
N ASN A 72 14.68 5.03 9.61
CA ASN A 72 15.78 4.20 9.12
C ASN A 72 15.50 3.71 7.68
N LEU A 73 14.26 3.42 7.34
CA LEU A 73 13.88 3.11 5.95
C LEU A 73 14.07 4.33 5.05
N ASP A 74 13.64 5.53 5.48
CA ASP A 74 13.89 6.78 4.75
C ASP A 74 15.38 6.97 4.43
N ALA A 75 16.25 6.75 5.42
CA ALA A 75 17.69 6.90 5.23
C ALA A 75 18.25 5.96 4.14
N LEU A 76 17.71 4.74 4.02
CA LEU A 76 18.09 3.80 2.97
C LEU A 76 17.50 4.19 1.60
N LEU A 77 16.25 4.63 1.57
CA LEU A 77 15.55 4.99 0.33
C LEU A 77 16.01 6.35 -0.23
N HIS A 78 16.68 7.19 0.56
CA HIS A 78 17.29 8.44 0.13
C HIS A 78 18.81 8.31 -0.13
N ASP A 79 19.34 7.09 -0.15
CA ASP A 79 20.70 6.83 -0.58
C ASP A 79 20.70 6.17 -1.96
N TYR A 80 21.12 6.92 -3.00
CA TYR A 80 21.11 6.46 -4.39
C TYR A 80 21.90 5.17 -4.62
N ARG A 81 22.82 4.82 -3.71
CA ARG A 81 23.59 3.57 -3.77
C ARG A 81 22.71 2.33 -3.58
N TYR A 82 21.58 2.48 -2.93
CA TYR A 82 20.60 1.41 -2.76
C TYR A 82 19.49 1.42 -3.81
N ASP A 83 19.46 2.43 -4.69
CA ASP A 83 18.48 2.47 -5.77
C ASP A 83 18.56 1.20 -6.62
N ASN A 84 17.42 0.49 -6.72
CA ASN A 84 17.32 -0.77 -7.46
C ASN A 84 18.32 -1.86 -7.04
N SER A 85 18.94 -1.74 -5.86
CA SER A 85 19.89 -2.74 -5.34
C SER A 85 19.24 -4.10 -5.10
N PRO A 86 20.00 -5.21 -5.13
CA PRO A 86 19.48 -6.53 -4.72
C PRO A 86 18.87 -6.51 -3.33
N ALA A 87 19.44 -5.78 -2.38
CA ALA A 87 18.95 -5.66 -1.01
C ALA A 87 17.57 -4.97 -0.94
N LEU A 88 17.37 -3.87 -1.69
CA LEU A 88 16.06 -3.20 -1.80
C LEU A 88 15.02 -4.14 -2.41
N ARG A 89 15.35 -4.82 -3.51
CA ARG A 89 14.44 -5.77 -4.16
C ARG A 89 14.05 -6.92 -3.24
N ALA A 90 15.00 -7.50 -2.52
CA ALA A 90 14.75 -8.55 -1.55
C ALA A 90 13.86 -8.07 -0.38
N PHE A 91 14.08 -6.84 0.09
CA PHE A 91 13.21 -6.21 1.10
C PHE A 91 11.78 -6.08 0.60
N ILE A 92 11.56 -5.50 -0.59
CA ILE A 92 10.23 -5.36 -1.21
C ILE A 92 9.55 -6.73 -1.35
N GLU A 93 10.25 -7.71 -1.94
CA GLU A 93 9.73 -9.05 -2.15
C GLU A 93 9.31 -9.72 -0.84
N LYS A 94 10.13 -9.63 0.20
CA LYS A 94 9.82 -10.16 1.53
C LYS A 94 8.57 -9.50 2.12
N ARG A 95 8.45 -8.17 2.05
CA ARG A 95 7.30 -7.42 2.57
C ARG A 95 6.01 -7.79 1.83
N LEU A 96 6.04 -7.83 0.49
CA LEU A 96 4.88 -8.22 -0.32
C LEU A 96 4.50 -9.68 -0.17
N THR A 97 5.47 -10.59 0.08
CA THR A 97 5.20 -12.00 0.41
C THR A 97 4.41 -12.11 1.73
N LYS A 98 4.76 -11.33 2.76
CA LYS A 98 3.99 -11.24 4.01
C LYS A 98 2.57 -10.74 3.77
N LEU A 99 2.42 -9.69 2.95
CA LEU A 99 1.12 -9.15 2.58
C LEU A 99 0.26 -10.20 1.87
N LEU A 100 0.80 -10.88 0.87
CA LEU A 100 0.09 -11.95 0.15
C LEU A 100 -0.30 -13.10 1.07
N ALA A 101 0.58 -13.49 1.99
CA ALA A 101 0.30 -14.52 2.98
C ALA A 101 -0.88 -14.12 3.90
N ASP A 102 -1.00 -12.84 4.26
CA ASP A 102 -2.15 -12.34 5.02
C ASP A 102 -3.41 -12.24 4.16
N LEU A 103 -3.31 -11.81 2.89
CA LEU A 103 -4.42 -11.82 1.94
C LEU A 103 -5.00 -13.21 1.69
N ASN A 104 -4.19 -14.27 1.81
CA ASN A 104 -4.64 -15.65 1.67
C ASN A 104 -5.40 -16.18 2.90
N LYS A 105 -5.31 -15.50 4.06
CA LYS A 105 -6.07 -15.88 5.25
C LYS A 105 -7.54 -15.45 5.12
N PRO A 106 -8.50 -16.20 5.69
CA PRO A 106 -9.89 -15.77 5.75
C PRO A 106 -10.04 -14.42 6.49
N HIS A 107 -10.79 -13.48 5.91
CA HIS A 107 -11.16 -12.22 6.56
C HIS A 107 -12.63 -12.24 6.95
N LYS A 108 -12.91 -12.19 8.26
CA LYS A 108 -14.27 -12.41 8.78
C LYS A 108 -15.00 -11.12 9.13
N LYS A 109 -14.27 -10.06 9.54
CA LYS A 109 -14.85 -8.84 10.12
C LYS A 109 -13.90 -7.65 9.99
N GLY A 110 -14.48 -6.45 9.86
CA GLY A 110 -13.74 -5.19 9.78
C GLY A 110 -13.35 -4.81 8.36
N LEU A 111 -12.75 -3.65 8.25
CA LEU A 111 -12.10 -3.15 7.04
C LEU A 111 -10.58 -3.24 7.23
N LYS A 112 -9.87 -3.86 6.30
CA LYS A 112 -8.41 -3.94 6.31
C LYS A 112 -7.86 -3.23 5.09
N ILE A 113 -6.94 -2.29 5.31
CA ILE A 113 -6.23 -1.59 4.24
C ILE A 113 -4.81 -2.15 4.16
N TYR A 114 -4.39 -2.56 2.97
CA TYR A 114 -3.04 -3.01 2.65
C TYR A 114 -2.36 -1.98 1.77
N LYS A 115 -1.12 -1.61 2.09
CA LYS A 115 -0.26 -0.79 1.25
C LYS A 115 0.70 -1.69 0.48
N ILE A 116 0.52 -1.77 -0.83
CA ILE A 116 1.44 -2.53 -1.69
C ILE A 116 2.71 -1.71 -1.88
N TYR A 117 2.54 -0.50 -2.40
CA TYR A 117 3.60 0.45 -2.71
C TYR A 117 2.95 1.81 -2.98
N ASN A 118 3.64 2.92 -2.73
CA ASN A 118 3.20 4.26 -3.09
C ASN A 118 1.69 4.50 -2.78
N GLU A 119 0.86 4.76 -3.79
CA GLU A 119 -0.61 4.85 -3.70
C GLU A 119 -1.32 3.52 -4.03
N ALA A 120 -0.58 2.48 -4.38
CA ALA A 120 -1.15 1.16 -4.65
C ALA A 120 -1.67 0.51 -3.37
N MET A 121 -2.99 0.49 -3.19
CA MET A 121 -3.64 0.01 -1.97
C MET A 121 -4.70 -1.06 -2.26
N ILE A 122 -4.96 -1.91 -1.27
CA ILE A 122 -6.12 -2.81 -1.29
C ILE A 122 -6.97 -2.54 -0.05
N ALA A 123 -8.27 -2.29 -0.26
CA ALA A 123 -9.25 -2.26 0.81
C ALA A 123 -10.03 -3.58 0.83
N ARG A 124 -9.98 -4.29 1.96
CA ARG A 124 -10.58 -5.62 2.11
C ARG A 124 -11.65 -5.64 3.18
N THR A 125 -12.81 -6.14 2.82
CA THR A 125 -13.88 -6.53 3.76
C THR A 125 -14.12 -8.04 3.72
N LYS A 126 -15.15 -8.51 4.39
CA LYS A 126 -15.51 -9.95 4.36
C LYS A 126 -15.80 -10.46 2.95
N SER A 127 -16.40 -9.63 2.09
CA SER A 127 -16.94 -10.07 0.79
C SER A 127 -16.29 -9.46 -0.43
N VAL A 128 -15.37 -8.48 -0.27
CA VAL A 128 -14.74 -7.80 -1.39
C VAL A 128 -13.32 -7.34 -1.07
N ASN A 129 -12.44 -7.44 -2.07
CA ASN A 129 -11.12 -6.84 -2.11
C ASN A 129 -11.07 -5.80 -3.23
N ILE A 130 -10.96 -4.54 -2.87
CA ILE A 130 -10.96 -3.39 -3.78
C ILE A 130 -9.52 -2.94 -3.98
N ALA A 131 -9.04 -2.93 -5.22
CA ALA A 131 -7.72 -2.44 -5.59
C ALA A 131 -7.79 -0.99 -6.06
N PHE A 132 -6.81 -0.19 -5.64
CA PHE A 132 -6.60 1.19 -6.10
C PHE A 132 -5.17 1.32 -6.64
N ASP A 133 -5.04 1.91 -7.83
CA ASP A 133 -3.78 2.36 -8.43
C ASP A 133 -2.63 1.34 -8.39
N ILE A 134 -2.93 0.05 -8.63
CA ILE A 134 -1.90 -0.99 -8.62
C ILE A 134 -1.07 -0.90 -9.90
N SER A 135 0.21 -0.58 -9.74
CA SER A 135 1.24 -0.57 -10.78
C SER A 135 2.48 -1.29 -10.27
N ARG A 136 3.25 -1.93 -11.18
CA ARG A 136 4.54 -2.52 -10.82
C ARG A 136 5.64 -1.49 -10.63
N CYS A 137 5.36 -0.24 -10.96
CA CYS A 137 6.25 0.91 -10.81
C CYS A 137 7.66 0.69 -11.38
N ARG A 138 8.47 1.71 -11.36
CA ARG A 138 9.87 1.66 -11.82
C ARG A 138 10.76 2.37 -10.82
N CYS A 139 11.99 1.95 -10.71
CA CYS A 139 13.02 2.75 -10.05
C CYS A 139 13.63 3.70 -11.08
N ARG A 140 13.84 4.95 -10.68
CA ARG A 140 14.42 5.98 -11.57
C ARG A 140 15.75 5.56 -12.15
N GLY A 141 15.90 5.75 -13.46
CA GLY A 141 17.12 5.39 -14.17
C GLY A 141 17.29 3.90 -14.50
N TYR A 142 16.34 3.05 -14.09
CA TYR A 142 16.40 1.62 -14.34
C TYR A 142 15.29 1.17 -15.29
N LYS A 143 15.59 0.13 -16.07
CA LYS A 143 14.62 -0.51 -16.97
C LYS A 143 13.85 -1.60 -16.23
N GLY A 144 12.58 -1.77 -16.61
CA GLY A 144 11.71 -2.80 -16.07
C GLY A 144 11.05 -2.43 -14.74
N PRO A 145 10.18 -3.29 -14.23
CA PRO A 145 9.40 -3.04 -13.02
C PRO A 145 10.26 -3.12 -11.75
N LEU A 146 9.91 -2.30 -10.76
CA LEU A 146 10.47 -2.36 -9.41
C LEU A 146 9.88 -3.53 -8.62
N LEU A 147 8.55 -3.67 -8.68
CA LEU A 147 7.83 -4.70 -7.93
C LEU A 147 7.88 -6.06 -8.65
N PRO A 148 8.00 -7.19 -7.92
CA PRO A 148 8.13 -8.52 -8.51
C PRO A 148 6.88 -8.94 -9.29
N ASN A 149 7.01 -9.24 -10.59
CA ASN A 149 5.90 -9.54 -11.49
C ASN A 149 4.98 -10.64 -10.98
N GLU A 150 5.52 -11.80 -10.63
CA GLU A 150 4.70 -12.96 -10.23
C GLU A 150 4.00 -12.73 -8.89
N LEU A 151 4.63 -12.00 -7.99
CA LEU A 151 4.03 -11.69 -6.70
C LEU A 151 2.88 -10.68 -6.84
N ILE A 152 3.08 -9.62 -7.64
CA ILE A 152 2.01 -8.66 -7.94
C ILE A 152 0.85 -9.34 -8.67
N LYS A 153 1.12 -10.23 -9.62
CA LYS A 153 0.10 -11.02 -10.30
C LYS A 153 -0.77 -11.82 -9.31
N GLN A 154 -0.14 -12.52 -8.37
CA GLN A 154 -0.85 -13.28 -7.33
C GLN A 154 -1.67 -12.37 -6.40
N ILE A 155 -1.17 -11.17 -6.06
CA ILE A 155 -1.90 -10.18 -5.26
C ILE A 155 -3.13 -9.69 -6.03
N VAL A 156 -2.97 -9.32 -7.31
CA VAL A 156 -4.04 -8.85 -8.19
C VAL A 156 -5.13 -9.93 -8.38
N GLU A 157 -4.76 -11.20 -8.45
CA GLU A 157 -5.72 -12.31 -8.52
C GLU A 157 -6.68 -12.36 -7.33
N LYS A 158 -6.28 -11.82 -6.16
CA LYS A 158 -7.15 -11.74 -4.97
C LYS A 158 -8.12 -10.56 -5.00
N CYS A 159 -7.94 -9.59 -5.89
CA CYS A 159 -8.77 -8.40 -5.98
C CYS A 159 -10.01 -8.64 -6.85
N ASP A 160 -11.12 -7.98 -6.53
CA ASP A 160 -12.41 -8.12 -7.24
C ASP A 160 -12.68 -6.99 -8.23
N VAL A 161 -12.02 -5.85 -8.07
CA VAL A 161 -12.17 -4.63 -8.87
C VAL A 161 -10.90 -3.80 -8.81
N LEU A 162 -10.63 -3.01 -9.85
CA LEU A 162 -9.54 -2.03 -9.89
C LEU A 162 -10.10 -0.63 -10.16
N PHE A 163 -9.72 0.33 -9.33
CA PHE A 163 -9.94 1.76 -9.54
C PHE A 163 -8.61 2.43 -9.86
N LEU A 164 -8.61 3.26 -10.91
CA LEU A 164 -7.45 4.02 -11.37
C LEU A 164 -7.76 5.51 -11.28
N SER A 165 -6.98 6.24 -10.50
CA SER A 165 -7.25 7.64 -10.18
C SER A 165 -6.90 8.60 -11.31
N HIS A 166 -5.69 8.49 -11.90
CA HIS A 166 -5.18 9.37 -12.94
C HIS A 166 -4.11 8.69 -13.80
N ASN A 167 -3.74 9.33 -14.93
CA ASN A 167 -2.90 8.71 -15.96
C ASN A 167 -1.39 8.96 -15.72
N HIS A 168 -0.83 8.40 -14.64
CA HIS A 168 0.62 8.32 -14.40
C HIS A 168 1.10 6.88 -14.32
N GLY A 169 2.37 6.63 -14.66
CA GLY A 169 2.92 5.27 -14.75
C GLY A 169 3.11 4.55 -13.42
N ASP A 170 3.11 5.25 -12.31
CA ASP A 170 3.11 4.70 -10.94
C ASP A 170 1.70 4.35 -10.44
N HIS A 171 0.64 4.77 -11.16
CA HIS A 171 -0.75 4.44 -10.88
C HIS A 171 -1.36 3.51 -11.92
N VAL A 172 -0.89 3.55 -13.19
CA VAL A 172 -1.46 2.78 -14.30
C VAL A 172 -0.44 1.80 -14.86
N ASP A 173 -0.78 0.51 -14.83
CA ASP A 173 -0.02 -0.56 -15.48
C ASP A 173 -0.92 -1.33 -16.43
N PRO A 174 -0.74 -1.17 -17.76
CA PRO A 174 -1.62 -1.80 -18.76
C PRO A 174 -1.69 -3.33 -18.65
N ASP A 175 -0.60 -4.01 -18.24
CA ASP A 175 -0.61 -5.45 -18.07
C ASP A 175 -1.49 -5.90 -16.90
N ILE A 176 -1.49 -5.12 -15.81
CA ILE A 176 -2.36 -5.34 -14.65
C ILE A 176 -3.82 -5.10 -15.04
N VAL A 177 -4.11 -3.99 -15.73
CA VAL A 177 -5.46 -3.71 -16.27
C VAL A 177 -5.95 -4.87 -17.13
N GLN A 178 -5.12 -5.34 -18.04
CA GLN A 178 -5.44 -6.48 -18.91
C GLN A 178 -5.70 -7.77 -18.12
N GLN A 179 -5.00 -7.97 -16.98
CA GLN A 179 -5.22 -9.12 -16.10
C GLN A 179 -6.62 -9.07 -15.47
N PHE A 180 -7.07 -7.91 -14.97
CA PHE A 180 -8.45 -7.74 -14.47
C PHE A 180 -9.48 -8.01 -15.56
N ILE A 181 -9.32 -7.41 -16.74
CA ILE A 181 -10.26 -7.58 -17.86
C ILE A 181 -10.36 -9.06 -18.27
N LYS A 182 -9.21 -9.75 -18.46
CA LYS A 182 -9.19 -11.19 -18.80
C LYS A 182 -9.86 -12.06 -17.73
N ALA A 183 -9.79 -11.65 -16.46
CA ALA A 183 -10.46 -12.33 -15.36
C ALA A 183 -11.96 -12.01 -15.26
N GLY A 184 -12.49 -11.12 -16.12
CA GLY A 184 -13.88 -10.64 -16.07
C GLY A 184 -14.18 -9.80 -14.83
N LYS A 185 -13.16 -9.08 -14.32
CA LYS A 185 -13.26 -8.19 -13.17
C LYS A 185 -13.33 -6.73 -13.65
N PRO A 186 -14.19 -5.89 -13.07
CA PRO A 186 -14.31 -4.50 -13.51
C PRO A 186 -13.05 -3.69 -13.26
N VAL A 187 -12.76 -2.78 -14.20
CA VAL A 187 -11.76 -1.72 -14.09
C VAL A 187 -12.49 -0.40 -14.31
N VAL A 188 -12.32 0.54 -13.36
CA VAL A 188 -12.91 1.89 -13.42
C VAL A 188 -11.78 2.91 -13.43
N ALA A 189 -11.86 3.85 -14.37
CA ALA A 189 -10.79 4.82 -14.61
C ALA A 189 -11.34 6.19 -15.03
N THR A 190 -10.47 7.23 -15.03
CA THR A 190 -10.76 8.50 -15.72
C THR A 190 -10.75 8.29 -17.23
N PRO A 191 -11.41 9.15 -18.03
CA PRO A 191 -11.46 9.04 -19.49
C PRO A 191 -10.09 8.98 -20.18
N GLU A 192 -9.08 9.61 -19.60
CA GLU A 192 -7.74 9.69 -20.18
C GLU A 192 -6.92 8.38 -20.02
N ILE A 193 -7.32 7.50 -19.10
CA ILE A 193 -6.59 6.27 -18.82
C ILE A 193 -6.98 5.19 -19.82
N LEU A 194 -6.01 4.76 -20.64
CA LEU A 194 -6.20 3.65 -21.58
C LEU A 194 -7.50 3.80 -22.38
N ALA A 195 -7.77 4.99 -22.92
CA ALA A 195 -9.02 5.39 -23.55
C ALA A 195 -9.55 4.41 -24.61
N ASP A 196 -8.64 3.76 -25.36
CA ASP A 196 -8.96 2.81 -26.43
C ASP A 196 -8.98 1.34 -25.95
N MET A 197 -8.73 1.08 -24.65
CA MET A 197 -8.70 -0.29 -24.14
C MET A 197 -10.11 -0.80 -23.83
N ALA A 198 -10.59 -1.73 -24.63
CA ALA A 198 -11.89 -2.38 -24.38
C ALA A 198 -11.91 -3.07 -23.00
N GLY A 199 -13.02 -2.89 -22.27
CA GLY A 199 -13.22 -3.47 -20.92
C GLY A 199 -12.85 -2.54 -19.77
N VAL A 200 -12.29 -1.36 -20.04
CA VAL A 200 -12.17 -0.29 -19.04
C VAL A 200 -13.46 0.52 -19.01
N THR A 201 -14.02 0.72 -17.83
CA THR A 201 -15.18 1.59 -17.61
C THR A 201 -14.71 2.99 -17.26
N HIS A 202 -14.91 3.94 -18.15
CA HIS A 202 -14.53 5.33 -17.94
C HIS A 202 -15.69 6.10 -17.28
N LEU A 203 -15.45 6.58 -16.07
CA LEU A 203 -16.44 7.35 -15.28
C LEU A 203 -15.80 8.63 -14.78
N ARG A 204 -16.43 9.73 -15.04
CA ARG A 204 -16.10 11.06 -14.51
C ARG A 204 -17.25 12.04 -14.74
N ASN A 205 -17.42 12.95 -13.79
CA ASN A 205 -18.15 14.18 -13.98
C ASN A 205 -17.29 15.33 -13.43
N ASP A 206 -17.08 16.37 -14.24
CA ASP A 206 -16.21 17.51 -13.87
C ASP A 206 -16.89 18.56 -13.01
N ASP A 207 -18.24 18.60 -13.00
CA ASP A 207 -19.00 19.65 -12.34
C ASP A 207 -19.40 19.31 -10.91
N VAL A 208 -19.85 18.07 -10.67
CA VAL A 208 -20.37 17.60 -9.39
C VAL A 208 -19.97 16.16 -9.12
N ALA A 209 -20.03 15.77 -7.85
CA ALA A 209 -19.89 14.36 -7.48
C ALA A 209 -21.08 13.53 -7.97
N GLU A 210 -20.81 12.39 -8.59
CA GLU A 210 -21.84 11.45 -9.04
C GLU A 210 -21.63 10.06 -8.43
N THR A 211 -22.73 9.35 -8.21
CA THR A 211 -22.72 8.01 -7.64
C THR A 211 -23.11 6.98 -8.68
N TYR A 212 -22.28 5.98 -8.84
CA TYR A 212 -22.42 4.87 -9.76
C TYR A 212 -22.51 3.53 -9.03
N THR A 213 -23.11 2.54 -9.68
CA THR A 213 -23.09 1.16 -9.21
C THR A 213 -22.09 0.35 -10.03
N VAL A 214 -21.09 -0.24 -9.38
CA VAL A 214 -20.15 -1.17 -10.01
C VAL A 214 -20.54 -2.59 -9.65
N GLN A 215 -20.90 -3.37 -10.67
CA GLN A 215 -21.24 -4.78 -10.54
C GLN A 215 -19.99 -5.64 -10.51
N LEU A 216 -19.81 -6.49 -9.48
CA LEU A 216 -18.69 -7.40 -9.36
C LEU A 216 -19.00 -8.77 -9.95
N LYS A 217 -17.97 -9.49 -10.39
CA LYS A 217 -18.09 -10.86 -10.94
C LYS A 217 -18.75 -11.83 -9.94
N ASN A 218 -18.54 -11.66 -8.64
CA ASN A 218 -19.12 -12.47 -7.58
C ASN A 218 -20.60 -12.13 -7.24
N GLY A 219 -21.25 -11.29 -8.05
CA GLY A 219 -22.63 -10.85 -7.89
C GLY A 219 -22.84 -9.73 -6.87
N LYS A 220 -21.79 -9.27 -6.16
CA LYS A 220 -21.87 -8.14 -5.25
C LYS A 220 -21.87 -6.82 -6.02
N LYS A 221 -22.31 -5.76 -5.35
CA LYS A 221 -22.35 -4.40 -5.90
C LYS A 221 -21.61 -3.45 -4.99
N LEU A 222 -20.88 -2.50 -5.58
CA LEU A 222 -20.31 -1.37 -4.91
C LEU A 222 -21.07 -0.11 -5.30
N SER A 223 -21.30 0.78 -4.35
CA SER A 223 -21.75 2.15 -4.62
C SER A 223 -20.51 3.02 -4.63
N VAL A 224 -20.24 3.69 -5.74
CA VAL A 224 -19.02 4.46 -5.96
C VAL A 224 -19.38 5.90 -6.24
N THR A 225 -19.08 6.80 -5.31
CA THR A 225 -19.19 8.25 -5.54
C THR A 225 -17.84 8.75 -6.06
N ILE A 226 -17.87 9.39 -7.22
CA ILE A 226 -16.69 9.99 -7.86
C ILE A 226 -16.75 11.49 -7.67
N HIS A 227 -15.74 12.04 -6.99
CA HIS A 227 -15.53 13.47 -6.88
C HIS A 227 -14.49 13.90 -7.91
N PRO A 228 -14.73 14.97 -8.69
CA PRO A 228 -13.77 15.48 -9.65
C PRO A 228 -12.56 16.06 -8.93
N GLY A 229 -11.37 15.70 -9.38
CA GLY A 229 -10.12 16.20 -8.86
C GLY A 229 -9.07 16.30 -9.97
N HIS A 230 -7.90 16.87 -9.66
CA HIS A 230 -6.82 17.02 -10.61
C HIS A 230 -5.45 16.87 -9.95
N GLN A 231 -4.52 16.27 -10.69
CA GLN A 231 -3.10 16.42 -10.45
C GLN A 231 -2.52 17.36 -11.52
N GLY A 232 -2.28 18.61 -11.13
CA GLY A 232 -1.94 19.65 -12.09
C GLY A 232 -3.03 19.83 -13.14
N LYS A 233 -2.81 19.43 -14.39
CA LYS A 233 -3.76 19.46 -15.49
C LYS A 233 -4.41 18.10 -15.79
N LEU A 234 -3.91 17.02 -15.22
CA LEU A 234 -4.45 15.69 -15.43
C LEU A 234 -5.73 15.50 -14.64
N GLN A 235 -6.70 14.83 -15.24
CA GLN A 235 -7.90 14.38 -14.53
C GLN A 235 -7.49 13.37 -13.45
N ASN A 236 -7.98 13.57 -12.24
CA ASN A 236 -7.78 12.67 -11.12
C ASN A 236 -9.11 12.43 -10.40
N ASN A 237 -9.62 11.22 -10.44
CA ASN A 237 -10.84 10.89 -9.71
C ASN A 237 -10.54 10.66 -8.22
N ILE A 238 -11.31 11.29 -7.36
CA ILE A 238 -11.38 10.92 -5.94
C ILE A 238 -12.55 9.93 -5.80
N TYR A 239 -12.24 8.70 -5.42
CA TYR A 239 -13.23 7.63 -5.29
C TYR A 239 -13.67 7.47 -3.84
N ALA A 240 -14.96 7.56 -3.55
CA ALA A 240 -15.55 7.12 -2.29
C ALA A 240 -16.36 5.86 -2.55
N VAL A 241 -15.84 4.71 -2.12
CA VAL A 241 -16.37 3.38 -2.44
C VAL A 241 -17.05 2.78 -1.21
N ALA A 242 -18.36 2.61 -1.27
CA ALA A 242 -19.14 1.92 -0.25
C ALA A 242 -19.18 0.41 -0.55
N THR A 243 -18.73 -0.39 0.42
CA THR A 243 -18.69 -1.85 0.35
C THR A 243 -20.04 -2.48 0.72
N PRO A 244 -20.27 -3.77 0.40
CA PRO A 244 -21.48 -4.46 0.83
C PRO A 244 -21.68 -4.50 2.36
N GLU A 245 -20.59 -4.45 3.14
CA GLU A 245 -20.62 -4.36 4.60
C GLU A 245 -20.78 -2.94 5.13
N LYS A 246 -21.06 -1.97 4.24
CA LYS A 246 -21.28 -0.55 4.55
C LYS A 246 -20.05 0.22 5.06
N TYR A 247 -18.83 -0.30 4.85
CA TYR A 247 -17.63 0.52 5.00
C TYR A 247 -17.46 1.41 3.77
N VAL A 248 -17.03 2.65 4.00
CA VAL A 248 -16.71 3.59 2.93
C VAL A 248 -15.20 3.87 2.93
N VAL A 249 -14.57 3.58 1.80
CA VAL A 249 -13.14 3.86 1.57
C VAL A 249 -13.05 5.00 0.55
N CYS A 250 -12.40 6.08 0.92
CA CYS A 250 -12.10 7.18 0.01
C CYS A 250 -10.63 7.11 -0.41
N HIS A 251 -10.36 7.16 -1.70
CA HIS A 251 -9.01 7.19 -2.27
C HIS A 251 -8.86 8.45 -3.11
N THR A 252 -7.87 9.29 -2.78
CA THR A 252 -7.71 10.59 -3.43
C THR A 252 -6.86 10.55 -4.69
N GLY A 253 -6.13 9.44 -4.94
CA GLY A 253 -5.04 9.48 -5.91
C GLY A 253 -4.11 10.64 -5.58
N ASP A 254 -3.52 11.24 -6.59
CA ASP A 254 -2.59 12.36 -6.47
C ASP A 254 -3.26 13.73 -6.50
N GLN A 255 -4.40 13.85 -5.80
CA GLN A 255 -5.11 15.13 -5.73
C GLN A 255 -4.19 16.26 -5.29
N HIS A 256 -3.94 17.22 -6.16
CA HIS A 256 -2.96 18.29 -5.88
C HIS A 256 -3.35 19.68 -6.46
N HIS A 257 -4.36 19.80 -7.28
CA HIS A 257 -4.67 21.05 -7.95
C HIS A 257 -5.25 22.09 -6.98
N ARG A 258 -4.66 23.30 -6.95
CA ARG A 258 -5.09 24.38 -6.03
C ARG A 258 -6.51 24.87 -6.26
N GLY A 259 -6.99 24.82 -7.50
CA GLY A 259 -8.35 25.22 -7.88
C GLY A 259 -9.43 24.33 -7.28
N ASP A 260 -9.08 23.10 -6.90
CA ASP A 260 -10.02 22.11 -6.35
C ASP A 260 -10.32 22.33 -4.86
N VAL A 261 -9.48 23.08 -4.15
CA VAL A 261 -9.66 23.39 -2.72
C VAL A 261 -11.02 24.02 -2.41
N LYS A 262 -11.59 24.74 -3.37
CA LYS A 262 -12.90 25.41 -3.23
C LYS A 262 -14.06 24.46 -2.98
N TRP A 263 -13.99 23.20 -3.51
CA TRP A 263 -15.06 22.22 -3.37
C TRP A 263 -14.71 21.07 -2.39
N TYR A 264 -13.54 21.09 -1.73
CA TYR A 264 -13.23 20.07 -0.71
C TYR A 264 -14.30 19.98 0.38
N ALA A 265 -14.88 21.11 0.80
CA ALA A 265 -15.96 21.13 1.79
C ALA A 265 -17.25 20.42 1.32
N ASP A 266 -17.40 20.18 0.02
CA ASP A 266 -18.58 19.53 -0.55
C ASP A 266 -18.45 17.99 -0.58
N ILE A 267 -17.24 17.43 -0.39
CA ILE A 267 -17.01 15.98 -0.42
C ILE A 267 -17.89 15.28 0.62
N LYS A 268 -17.93 15.80 1.87
CA LYS A 268 -18.75 15.25 2.95
C LYS A 268 -20.25 15.27 2.66
N LYS A 269 -20.74 16.21 1.83
CA LYS A 269 -22.15 16.26 1.47
C LYS A 269 -22.58 15.08 0.60
N ALA A 270 -21.74 14.67 -0.34
CA ALA A 270 -21.98 13.52 -1.22
C ALA A 270 -21.50 12.20 -0.64
N SER A 271 -20.51 12.25 0.26
CA SER A 271 -19.92 11.08 0.94
C SER A 271 -19.88 11.32 2.46
N PRO A 272 -21.03 11.29 3.15
CA PRO A 272 -21.17 11.78 4.53
C PRO A 272 -20.47 10.90 5.57
N ARG A 273 -20.05 9.69 5.18
CA ARG A 273 -19.29 8.78 6.03
C ARG A 273 -18.10 8.26 5.26
N VAL A 274 -16.91 8.43 5.82
CA VAL A 274 -15.67 7.81 5.33
C VAL A 274 -14.99 7.08 6.48
N ASP A 275 -14.90 5.76 6.40
CA ASP A 275 -14.24 4.93 7.42
C ASP A 275 -12.72 4.95 7.27
N ALA A 276 -12.23 4.98 6.02
CA ALA A 276 -10.81 5.12 5.68
C ALA A 276 -10.62 6.09 4.52
N LEU A 277 -9.81 7.11 4.72
CA LEU A 277 -9.30 7.97 3.67
C LEU A 277 -7.88 7.55 3.32
N ILE A 278 -7.64 7.16 2.09
CA ILE A 278 -6.30 6.96 1.51
C ILE A 278 -5.93 8.26 0.82
N VAL A 279 -4.84 8.88 1.23
CA VAL A 279 -4.47 10.23 0.76
C VAL A 279 -2.97 10.34 0.53
N ASN A 280 -2.60 10.96 -0.59
CA ASN A 280 -1.20 11.23 -0.85
C ASN A 280 -0.62 12.24 0.18
N CYS A 281 0.60 11.99 0.64
CA CYS A 281 1.25 12.73 1.71
C CYS A 281 1.64 14.17 1.34
N TRP A 282 1.54 14.56 0.07
CA TRP A 282 1.91 15.90 -0.42
C TRP A 282 0.73 16.70 -1.02
N THR A 283 -0.51 16.27 -0.79
CA THR A 283 -1.70 16.99 -1.27
C THR A 283 -1.75 18.45 -0.80
N ASN A 284 -2.24 19.34 -1.67
CA ASN A 284 -2.40 20.74 -1.33
C ASN A 284 -3.54 20.96 -0.32
N SER A 285 -3.30 21.83 0.65
CA SER A 285 -4.31 22.21 1.64
C SER A 285 -4.89 21.02 2.40
N LEU A 286 -4.01 20.10 2.84
CA LEU A 286 -4.36 18.86 3.54
C LEU A 286 -5.44 19.07 4.62
N GLY A 287 -5.28 20.05 5.51
CA GLY A 287 -6.26 20.33 6.56
C GLY A 287 -7.67 20.63 6.03
N LYS A 288 -7.79 21.32 4.89
CA LYS A 288 -9.10 21.58 4.26
C LYS A 288 -9.69 20.31 3.64
N LEU A 289 -8.84 19.45 3.03
CA LEU A 289 -9.28 18.18 2.51
C LEU A 289 -9.76 17.27 3.63
N LEU A 290 -8.99 17.15 4.71
CA LEU A 290 -9.37 16.35 5.88
C LEU A 290 -10.68 16.83 6.49
N ALA A 291 -10.85 18.14 6.71
CA ALA A 291 -12.09 18.72 7.23
C ALA A 291 -13.28 18.53 6.28
N GLY A 292 -13.03 18.59 4.97
CA GLY A 292 -14.06 18.40 3.94
C GLY A 292 -14.54 16.95 3.80
N ILE A 293 -13.71 15.97 4.15
CA ILE A 293 -14.05 14.54 4.11
C ILE A 293 -14.48 14.05 5.52
N ASP A 294 -13.81 14.52 6.57
CA ASP A 294 -14.02 14.13 7.97
C ASP A 294 -13.93 12.60 8.18
N PRO A 295 -12.80 11.98 7.81
CA PRO A 295 -12.66 10.53 7.85
C PRO A 295 -12.43 10.03 9.27
N ARG A 296 -12.85 8.79 9.54
CA ARG A 296 -12.58 8.10 10.80
C ARG A 296 -11.10 7.72 10.96
N TYR A 297 -10.47 7.30 9.86
CA TYR A 297 -9.03 7.01 9.77
C TYR A 297 -8.45 7.59 8.49
N VAL A 298 -7.21 8.05 8.58
CA VAL A 298 -6.43 8.53 7.44
C VAL A 298 -5.28 7.57 7.21
N ILE A 299 -5.18 7.00 6.03
CA ILE A 299 -4.07 6.14 5.61
C ILE A 299 -3.22 6.95 4.64
N THR A 300 -1.95 7.12 4.94
CA THR A 300 -1.07 7.92 4.11
C THR A 300 -0.47 7.11 2.96
N GLY A 301 -0.33 7.73 1.82
CA GLY A 301 0.25 7.14 0.61
C GLY A 301 1.26 8.07 -0.05
N HIS A 302 1.89 7.58 -1.11
CA HIS A 302 2.86 8.27 -1.94
C HIS A 302 4.20 8.61 -1.27
N GLU A 303 4.53 7.97 -0.14
CA GLU A 303 5.84 8.13 0.45
C GLU A 303 6.88 7.30 -0.31
N ASN A 304 8.05 7.90 -0.49
CA ASN A 304 9.25 7.25 -1.03
C ASN A 304 9.06 6.63 -2.43
N GLU A 305 8.40 7.35 -3.35
CA GLU A 305 8.28 6.91 -4.75
C GLU A 305 9.67 6.80 -5.41
N MET A 306 10.12 5.57 -5.67
CA MET A 306 11.45 5.28 -6.22
C MET A 306 11.62 5.69 -7.68
N GLY A 307 10.54 6.02 -8.38
CA GLY A 307 10.54 6.63 -9.71
C GLY A 307 10.98 8.09 -9.70
N HIS A 308 10.90 8.74 -8.55
CA HIS A 308 11.29 10.14 -8.37
C HIS A 308 12.79 10.31 -8.05
N PRO A 309 13.37 11.49 -8.30
CA PRO A 309 14.67 11.85 -7.74
C PRO A 309 14.59 11.93 -6.20
N ILE A 310 15.71 11.77 -5.54
CA ILE A 310 15.78 11.67 -4.07
C ILE A 310 15.11 12.87 -3.37
N ASP A 311 15.30 14.08 -3.88
CA ASP A 311 14.74 15.33 -3.36
C ASP A 311 13.21 15.48 -3.59
N HIS A 312 12.60 14.56 -4.35
CA HIS A 312 11.16 14.47 -4.58
C HIS A 312 10.54 13.18 -4.01
N ARG A 313 11.32 12.36 -3.31
CA ARG A 313 10.84 11.20 -2.55
C ARG A 313 10.33 11.69 -1.21
N GLU A 314 9.03 11.80 -1.04
CA GLU A 314 8.44 12.26 0.22
C GLU A 314 8.74 11.25 1.34
N ALA A 315 9.63 11.63 2.26
CA ALA A 315 10.05 10.78 3.36
C ALA A 315 8.93 10.56 4.39
N PHE A 316 8.91 9.42 5.08
CA PHE A 316 7.95 9.16 6.17
C PHE A 316 8.02 10.20 7.29
N TRP A 317 9.21 10.72 7.61
CA TRP A 317 9.35 11.76 8.64
C TRP A 317 8.65 13.06 8.24
N LEU A 318 8.64 13.43 6.95
CA LEU A 318 7.87 14.57 6.43
C LEU A 318 6.35 14.32 6.55
N THR A 319 5.90 13.10 6.26
CA THR A 319 4.51 12.71 6.43
C THR A 319 4.06 12.90 7.88
N PHE A 320 4.82 12.41 8.86
CA PHE A 320 4.50 12.65 10.27
C PHE A 320 4.40 14.15 10.59
N THR A 321 5.38 14.95 10.14
CA THR A 321 5.37 16.41 10.35
C THR A 321 4.14 17.08 9.75
N LYS A 322 3.64 16.61 8.60
CA LYS A 322 2.46 17.18 7.93
C LYS A 322 1.16 16.78 8.62
N PHE A 323 1.05 15.55 9.12
CA PHE A 323 -0.20 15.03 9.69
C PHE A 323 -0.36 15.31 11.20
N GLU A 324 0.74 15.38 11.95
CA GLU A 324 0.73 15.62 13.40
C GLU A 324 -0.08 16.87 13.84
N PRO A 325 -0.08 18.01 13.10
CA PRO A 325 -0.89 19.17 13.46
C PRO A 325 -2.41 18.97 13.32
N HIS A 326 -2.85 17.84 12.75
CA HIS A 326 -4.26 17.56 12.46
C HIS A 326 -4.79 16.51 13.44
N ASP A 327 -5.92 16.80 14.10
CA ASP A 327 -6.57 15.90 15.07
C ASP A 327 -7.37 14.79 14.36
N TYR A 328 -6.65 13.87 13.67
CA TYR A 328 -7.21 12.70 12.99
C TYR A 328 -6.41 11.45 13.34
N ASN A 329 -7.07 10.30 13.25
CA ASN A 329 -6.43 8.98 13.39
C ASN A 329 -5.63 8.64 12.12
N TYR A 330 -4.48 9.27 11.91
CA TYR A 330 -3.63 8.98 10.75
C TYR A 330 -2.73 7.75 11.01
N VAL A 331 -2.53 6.95 9.98
CA VAL A 331 -1.73 5.72 10.01
C VAL A 331 -0.72 5.75 8.87
N VAL A 332 0.56 5.77 9.23
CA VAL A 332 1.67 5.72 8.28
C VAL A 332 2.13 4.27 8.12
N MET A 333 2.11 3.76 6.90
CA MET A 333 2.47 2.39 6.56
C MET A 333 3.65 2.34 5.61
N ALA A 334 4.62 1.45 5.87
CA ALA A 334 5.59 1.05 4.87
C ALA A 334 4.97 0.10 3.83
N TRP A 335 5.69 -0.15 2.75
CA TRP A 335 5.28 -1.10 1.72
C TRP A 335 5.13 -2.51 2.28
N GLY A 336 4.11 -3.23 1.84
CA GLY A 336 3.78 -4.58 2.29
C GLY A 336 3.13 -4.66 3.68
N GLU A 337 2.73 -3.53 4.27
CA GLU A 337 2.01 -3.50 5.55
C GLU A 337 0.51 -3.41 5.37
N TRP A 338 -0.19 -3.58 6.48
CA TRP A 338 -1.65 -3.41 6.55
C TRP A 338 -2.10 -2.89 7.91
N PHE A 339 -3.25 -2.24 7.90
CA PHE A 339 -3.95 -1.79 9.10
C PHE A 339 -5.40 -2.27 9.11
N THR A 340 -5.93 -2.63 10.30
CA THR A 340 -7.31 -3.13 10.44
C THR A 340 -8.17 -2.15 11.22
N ILE A 341 -9.23 -1.66 10.59
CA ILE A 341 -10.28 -0.81 11.17
C ILE A 341 -11.39 -1.74 11.66
N LYS A 342 -11.66 -1.67 12.96
CA LYS A 342 -12.69 -2.49 13.65
C LYS A 342 -14.03 -1.80 13.66
#